data_7ffd0f7f93b9c3f421809b612b50d0e5
#
_entry.id   7ffd0f7f93b9c3f421809b612b50d0e5
#
_cell.length_a   1.000
_cell.length_b   1.000
_cell.length_c   1.000
_cell.angle_alpha   90.00
_cell.angle_beta   90.00
_cell.angle_gamma   90.00
#
_symmetry.space_group_name_H-M   'P 1'
#
loop_
_entity.id
_entity.type
_entity.pdbx_description
1 polymer ?
#
loop_
_entity_poly.entity_id
_entity_poly.type
_entity_poly.pdbx_seq_one_letter_code
_entity_poly.pdbx_strand_id
1 'polypeptide(L)'
;MVAGSFAVAMVIHLLWAYRGAADAVLLGAYAQIYAKNVGILMLIAFVVFAASGFYSRGRAYQSRYKMLVVAQAVLLAYLIFGFAVFMLPLVDPPRSVLFASGFLTLGLTLASRAWVHYWDSVEARRKAKASPIPSLIADERIVLVIGGAGYIGSGLLPRLLERGYRVRLLDLLLFGKEPIAHVLHHPNLEIIQADFRQVDKVVEAMRGVDTVVHLGGLVGDPACALDENLTIEINLVATRTIAEIAKGMRVRRFIFASTCSVYGASDLVLDERSNLNPVSLYARSKIASEQVLRQLQSDDFSVVILRFGTIYGLSGRTRFDLVVNLLTAKAVVDKKITVFGGDQWRPFVHVDDAAHAVMLAVEAPKERVHNETFNVGSNEGNMTLGMVGELVKKLVPDAELIDSGRDGDRRNYRVDFSKIRNRLGFEPQWTVEQGIQQVIEALKSGKVRDYRSAMYSNVKYLTEGATSDAVKQYYLGWEKSLIQQTYEAKEEQGSATVPQA
;
A
#
# COMPACT_ATOMS: atom_id res chain seq x y z
N MET A 1 34.94 11.55 4.16
CA MET A 1 34.65 11.33 5.59
C MET A 1 35.75 10.55 6.29
N VAL A 2 36.05 9.30 5.93
CA VAL A 2 37.08 8.45 6.62
C VAL A 2 38.41 9.15 6.79
N ALA A 3 39.05 9.60 5.70
CA ALA A 3 40.31 10.31 5.73
C ALA A 3 40.28 11.60 6.56
N GLY A 4 39.20 12.38 6.41
CA GLY A 4 38.99 13.61 7.19
C GLY A 4 38.82 13.34 8.69
N SER A 5 38.05 12.31 9.06
CA SER A 5 37.91 11.91 10.46
C SER A 5 39.20 11.48 11.09
N PHE A 6 40.04 10.76 10.31
CA PHE A 6 41.37 10.35 10.78
C PHE A 6 42.32 11.55 10.99
N ALA A 7 42.29 12.53 10.05
CA ALA A 7 43.06 13.77 10.19
C ALA A 7 42.64 14.58 11.41
N VAL A 8 41.31 14.77 11.58
CA VAL A 8 40.75 15.52 12.72
C VAL A 8 41.07 14.84 14.05
N ALA A 9 40.97 13.52 14.13
CA ALA A 9 41.32 12.76 15.31
C ALA A 9 42.80 12.92 15.69
N MET A 10 43.69 12.98 14.70
CA MET A 10 45.12 13.22 14.92
C MET A 10 45.37 14.64 15.45
N VAL A 11 44.69 15.64 14.89
CA VAL A 11 44.79 17.03 15.38
C VAL A 11 44.28 17.14 16.82
N ILE A 12 43.14 16.52 17.10
CA ILE A 12 42.58 16.51 18.48
C ILE A 12 43.55 15.84 19.44
N HIS A 13 44.12 14.71 19.06
CA HIS A 13 45.10 14.03 19.91
C HIS A 13 46.35 14.87 20.15
N LEU A 14 46.86 15.52 19.11
CA LEU A 14 48.03 16.40 19.18
C LEU A 14 47.76 17.55 20.18
N LEU A 15 46.63 18.23 20.05
CA LEU A 15 46.25 19.36 20.94
C LEU A 15 46.05 18.90 22.38
N TRP A 16 45.48 17.71 22.59
CA TRP A 16 45.18 17.18 23.92
C TRP A 16 46.44 16.66 24.60
N ALA A 17 47.28 15.84 23.91
CA ALA A 17 48.45 15.18 24.48
C ALA A 17 49.59 16.15 24.78
N TYR A 18 49.73 17.20 23.96
CA TYR A 18 50.83 18.17 24.07
C TYR A 18 50.36 19.56 24.50
N ARG A 19 49.09 19.71 24.94
CA ARG A 19 48.50 20.94 25.45
C ARG A 19 48.70 22.18 24.54
N GLY A 20 48.79 21.97 23.24
CA GLY A 20 48.99 23.02 22.24
C GLY A 20 50.45 23.39 21.99
N ALA A 21 51.43 22.82 22.72
CA ALA A 21 52.85 23.06 22.52
C ALA A 21 53.43 22.11 21.39
N ALA A 22 52.86 22.19 20.19
CA ALA A 22 53.33 21.38 19.04
C ALA A 22 54.40 22.16 18.27
N ASP A 23 55.64 21.62 18.22
CA ASP A 23 56.69 22.11 17.36
C ASP A 23 56.65 21.54 15.92
N ALA A 24 57.46 22.08 15.02
CA ALA A 24 57.49 21.65 13.62
C ALA A 24 57.91 20.19 13.45
N VAL A 25 58.70 19.65 14.37
CA VAL A 25 59.21 18.26 14.33
C VAL A 25 58.06 17.30 14.67
N LEU A 26 57.28 17.63 15.70
CA LEU A 26 56.12 16.84 16.11
C LEU A 26 55.00 16.86 15.04
N LEU A 27 54.73 18.03 14.46
CA LEU A 27 53.80 18.15 13.32
C LEU A 27 54.25 17.31 12.13
N GLY A 28 55.54 17.29 11.79
CA GLY A 28 56.10 16.47 10.75
C GLY A 28 55.92 14.97 11.03
N ALA A 29 56.15 14.51 12.27
CA ALA A 29 55.94 13.14 12.67
C ALA A 29 54.47 12.70 12.52
N TYR A 30 53.53 13.52 12.95
CA TYR A 30 52.11 13.21 12.80
C TYR A 30 51.67 13.22 11.32
N ALA A 31 52.21 14.11 10.49
CA ALA A 31 51.94 14.12 9.06
C ALA A 31 52.48 12.83 8.39
N GLN A 32 53.62 12.29 8.80
CA GLN A 32 54.13 11.01 8.31
C GLN A 32 53.23 9.83 8.75
N ILE A 33 52.79 9.80 10.02
CA ILE A 33 51.85 8.79 10.51
C ILE A 33 50.58 8.81 9.68
N TYR A 34 50.01 10.00 9.44
CA TYR A 34 48.82 10.17 8.60
C TYR A 34 49.05 9.63 7.19
N ALA A 35 50.10 10.10 6.51
CA ALA A 35 50.39 9.72 5.14
C ALA A 35 50.59 8.20 4.93
N LYS A 36 51.22 7.52 5.88
CA LYS A 36 51.44 6.07 5.82
C LYS A 36 50.17 5.24 6.08
N ASN A 37 49.27 5.72 6.90
CA ASN A 37 48.10 4.96 7.35
C ASN A 37 46.84 5.28 6.59
N VAL A 38 46.62 6.53 6.09
CA VAL A 38 45.36 6.97 5.47
C VAL A 38 45.02 6.15 4.21
N GLY A 39 46.01 5.81 3.39
CA GLY A 39 45.81 5.02 2.15
C GLY A 39 45.24 3.62 2.45
N ILE A 40 45.81 2.96 3.45
CA ILE A 40 45.39 1.61 3.88
C ILE A 40 43.99 1.68 4.50
N LEU A 41 43.74 2.63 5.38
CA LEU A 41 42.43 2.83 5.99
C LEU A 41 41.34 3.12 4.92
N MET A 42 41.66 3.95 3.93
CA MET A 42 40.70 4.24 2.82
C MET A 42 40.45 3.02 1.96
N LEU A 43 41.44 2.21 1.66
CA LEU A 43 41.30 0.98 0.89
C LEU A 43 40.41 -0.03 1.63
N ILE A 44 40.69 -0.26 2.91
CA ILE A 44 39.88 -1.15 3.76
C ILE A 44 38.41 -0.63 3.82
N ALA A 45 38.22 0.66 4.09
CA ALA A 45 36.92 1.25 4.16
C ALA A 45 36.17 1.14 2.81
N PHE A 46 36.85 1.35 1.69
CA PHE A 46 36.26 1.19 0.35
C PHE A 46 35.78 -0.25 0.11
N VAL A 47 36.61 -1.23 0.38
CA VAL A 47 36.28 -2.65 0.19
C VAL A 47 35.09 -3.04 1.09
N VAL A 48 35.15 -2.70 2.38
CA VAL A 48 34.08 -3.04 3.33
C VAL A 48 32.76 -2.34 2.97
N PHE A 49 32.80 -1.07 2.58
CA PHE A 49 31.62 -0.33 2.18
C PHE A 49 31.03 -0.85 0.86
N ALA A 50 31.88 -1.24 -0.10
CA ALA A 50 31.43 -1.87 -1.33
C ALA A 50 30.75 -3.22 -1.06
N ALA A 51 31.39 -4.09 -0.25
CA ALA A 51 30.84 -5.38 0.15
C ALA A 51 29.53 -5.23 0.96
N SER A 52 29.41 -4.18 1.78
CA SER A 52 28.20 -3.85 2.55
C SER A 52 27.11 -3.18 1.71
N GLY A 53 27.30 -3.02 0.40
CA GLY A 53 26.29 -2.48 -0.52
C GLY A 53 26.13 -0.95 -0.51
N PHE A 54 27.10 -0.19 0.02
CA PHE A 54 27.04 1.29 0.04
C PHE A 54 26.92 1.92 -1.36
N TYR A 55 27.50 1.27 -2.36
CA TYR A 55 27.53 1.75 -3.75
C TYR A 55 26.54 1.02 -4.66
N SER A 56 25.84 0.00 -4.14
CA SER A 56 24.82 -0.73 -4.89
C SER A 56 23.44 -0.12 -4.70
N ARG A 57 22.61 -0.14 -5.74
CA ARG A 57 21.18 0.19 -5.67
C ARG A 57 20.33 -1.00 -5.20
N GLY A 58 20.94 -2.01 -4.58
CA GLY A 58 20.27 -3.23 -4.14
C GLY A 58 19.20 -3.00 -3.06
N ARG A 59 18.20 -3.87 -3.03
CA ARG A 59 17.04 -3.80 -2.10
C ARG A 59 17.46 -3.78 -0.62
N ALA A 60 18.52 -4.50 -0.25
CA ALA A 60 19.04 -4.55 1.13
C ALA A 60 19.50 -3.18 1.65
N TYR A 61 20.06 -2.35 0.77
CA TYR A 61 20.54 -1.01 1.12
C TYR A 61 19.42 0.04 1.27
N GLN A 62 18.19 -0.28 0.85
CA GLN A 62 17.03 0.62 0.93
C GLN A 62 16.15 0.35 2.16
N SER A 63 16.47 -0.62 3.02
CA SER A 63 15.69 -1.01 4.18
C SER A 63 15.88 -0.08 5.39
N ARG A 64 15.02 -0.25 6.42
CA ARG A 64 15.12 0.41 7.74
C ARG A 64 16.46 0.17 8.45
N TYR A 65 17.13 -0.94 8.12
CA TYR A 65 18.41 -1.33 8.70
C TYR A 65 19.59 -0.56 8.11
N LYS A 66 19.32 0.41 7.21
CA LYS A 66 20.36 1.21 6.56
C LYS A 66 21.34 1.85 7.55
N MET A 67 20.84 2.40 8.66
CA MET A 67 21.69 2.97 9.69
C MET A 67 22.51 1.91 10.42
N LEU A 68 21.91 0.75 10.68
CA LEU A 68 22.59 -0.38 11.31
C LEU A 68 23.69 -0.95 10.40
N VAL A 69 23.40 -1.14 9.12
CA VAL A 69 24.37 -1.60 8.11
C VAL A 69 25.54 -0.61 7.98
N VAL A 70 25.25 0.70 8.00
CA VAL A 70 26.27 1.74 8.00
C VAL A 70 27.13 1.65 9.25
N ALA A 71 26.53 1.51 10.43
CA ALA A 71 27.27 1.38 11.69
C ALA A 71 28.16 0.13 11.70
N GLN A 72 27.63 -1.03 11.29
CA GLN A 72 28.35 -2.28 11.21
C GLN A 72 29.54 -2.18 10.22
N ALA A 73 29.32 -1.58 9.05
CA ALA A 73 30.39 -1.44 8.06
C ALA A 73 31.52 -0.51 8.54
N VAL A 74 31.18 0.60 9.20
CA VAL A 74 32.19 1.49 9.78
C VAL A 74 32.98 0.77 10.88
N LEU A 75 32.29 0.12 11.82
CA LEU A 75 32.93 -0.64 12.91
C LEU A 75 33.84 -1.74 12.34
N LEU A 76 33.37 -2.50 11.36
CA LEU A 76 34.15 -3.56 10.72
C LEU A 76 35.41 -3.01 10.01
N ALA A 77 35.27 -1.89 9.29
CA ALA A 77 36.43 -1.27 8.60
C ALA A 77 37.51 -0.83 9.59
N TYR A 78 37.14 -0.22 10.71
CA TYR A 78 38.06 0.22 11.74
C TYR A 78 38.65 -0.94 12.55
N LEU A 79 37.92 -2.03 12.74
CA LEU A 79 38.40 -3.26 13.37
C LEU A 79 39.47 -3.94 12.50
N ILE A 80 39.19 -4.06 11.19
CA ILE A 80 40.16 -4.60 10.22
C ILE A 80 41.40 -3.70 10.13
N PHE A 81 41.22 -2.37 10.13
CA PHE A 81 42.31 -1.43 10.10
C PHE A 81 43.17 -1.55 11.36
N GLY A 82 42.58 -1.60 12.56
CA GLY A 82 43.31 -1.80 13.81
C GLY A 82 44.10 -3.10 13.85
N PHE A 83 43.53 -4.20 13.31
CA PHE A 83 44.21 -5.47 13.17
C PHE A 83 45.37 -5.37 12.16
N ALA A 84 45.19 -4.68 11.04
CA ALA A 84 46.24 -4.48 10.03
C ALA A 84 47.41 -3.64 10.60
N VAL A 85 47.14 -2.60 11.37
CA VAL A 85 48.17 -1.79 12.07
C VAL A 85 48.94 -2.65 13.06
N PHE A 86 48.28 -3.58 13.77
CA PHE A 86 48.94 -4.50 14.71
C PHE A 86 49.82 -5.54 14.02
N MET A 87 49.39 -6.08 12.86
CA MET A 87 50.10 -7.16 12.15
C MET A 87 51.19 -6.67 11.17
N LEU A 88 51.06 -5.47 10.64
CA LEU A 88 52.00 -4.94 9.66
C LEU A 88 52.98 -3.98 10.35
N PRO A 89 54.24 -3.88 9.89
CA PRO A 89 55.24 -2.92 10.43
C PRO A 89 54.93 -1.50 9.94
N LEU A 90 53.74 -1.05 10.23
CA LEU A 90 53.24 0.33 9.96
C LEU A 90 53.66 1.24 11.11
N VAL A 91 53.73 2.53 10.83
CA VAL A 91 53.89 3.52 11.91
C VAL A 91 52.61 3.51 12.73
N ASP A 92 52.72 3.10 14.00
CA ASP A 92 51.59 2.86 14.89
C ASP A 92 50.93 4.18 15.31
N PRO A 93 49.69 4.47 14.84
CA PRO A 93 48.98 5.67 15.26
C PRO A 93 48.56 5.52 16.73
N PRO A 94 48.50 6.62 17.52
CA PRO A 94 48.03 6.54 18.89
C PRO A 94 46.63 5.90 18.95
N ARG A 95 46.44 4.97 19.91
CA ARG A 95 45.19 4.20 20.06
C ARG A 95 43.97 5.12 20.19
N SER A 96 44.11 6.25 20.88
CA SER A 96 43.02 7.27 20.99
C SER A 96 42.64 7.85 19.63
N VAL A 97 43.56 7.97 18.68
CA VAL A 97 43.29 8.42 17.31
C VAL A 97 42.45 7.40 16.56
N LEU A 98 42.74 6.10 16.71
CA LEU A 98 41.93 5.05 16.10
C LEU A 98 40.45 5.09 16.58
N PHE A 99 40.24 5.15 17.88
CA PHE A 99 38.91 5.20 18.44
C PHE A 99 38.20 6.51 18.07
N ALA A 100 38.86 7.67 18.23
CA ALA A 100 38.27 8.96 17.91
C ALA A 100 37.90 9.08 16.43
N SER A 101 38.75 8.62 15.52
CA SER A 101 38.47 8.63 14.08
C SER A 101 37.31 7.69 13.70
N GLY A 102 37.19 6.53 14.34
CA GLY A 102 36.07 5.60 14.19
C GLY A 102 34.75 6.22 14.61
N PHE A 103 34.70 6.82 15.80
CA PHE A 103 33.52 7.53 16.28
C PHE A 103 33.14 8.73 15.43
N LEU A 104 34.11 9.53 14.98
CA LEU A 104 33.86 10.64 14.06
C LEU A 104 33.33 10.18 12.71
N THR A 105 33.92 9.12 12.14
CA THR A 105 33.44 8.56 10.88
C THR A 105 32.03 8.03 11.02
N LEU A 106 31.72 7.31 12.08
CA LEU A 106 30.39 6.79 12.37
C LEU A 106 29.38 7.94 12.54
N GLY A 107 29.69 8.92 13.37
CA GLY A 107 28.83 10.09 13.61
C GLY A 107 28.55 10.87 12.33
N LEU A 108 29.57 11.19 11.54
CA LEU A 108 29.43 11.93 10.28
C LEU A 108 28.66 11.14 9.22
N THR A 109 28.85 9.82 9.11
CA THR A 109 28.10 9.00 8.17
C THR A 109 26.64 8.86 8.56
N LEU A 110 26.32 8.67 9.84
CA LEU A 110 24.96 8.64 10.34
C LEU A 110 24.26 10.00 10.19
N ALA A 111 24.97 11.10 10.58
CA ALA A 111 24.45 12.45 10.43
C ALA A 111 24.15 12.83 8.98
N SER A 112 25.04 12.47 8.05
CA SER A 112 24.82 12.73 6.63
C SER A 112 23.57 12.01 6.10
N ARG A 113 23.30 10.81 6.60
CA ARG A 113 22.10 10.03 6.21
C ARG A 113 20.83 10.60 6.81
N ALA A 114 20.89 10.99 8.10
CA ALA A 114 19.77 11.68 8.76
C ALA A 114 19.45 13.03 8.09
N TRP A 115 20.49 13.78 7.67
CA TRP A 115 20.36 15.03 6.94
C TRP A 115 19.67 14.87 5.59
N VAL A 116 20.09 13.89 4.78
CA VAL A 116 19.44 13.59 3.49
C VAL A 116 17.98 13.22 3.73
N HIS A 117 17.70 12.37 4.71
CA HIS A 117 16.32 11.96 5.02
C HIS A 117 15.46 13.14 5.51
N TYR A 118 16.04 14.02 6.34
CA TYR A 118 15.37 15.25 6.77
C TYR A 118 15.05 16.17 5.59
N TRP A 119 16.02 16.43 4.70
CA TRP A 119 15.80 17.29 3.53
C TRP A 119 14.82 16.69 2.53
N ASP A 120 14.88 15.38 2.27
CA ASP A 120 13.87 14.70 1.45
C ASP A 120 12.47 14.90 2.01
N SER A 121 12.32 14.83 3.33
CA SER A 121 11.03 15.05 4.00
C SER A 121 10.58 16.52 3.95
N VAL A 122 11.50 17.47 4.13
CA VAL A 122 11.23 18.91 4.04
C VAL A 122 10.88 19.31 2.61
N GLU A 123 11.63 18.80 1.63
CA GLU A 123 11.39 19.08 0.21
C GLU A 123 10.07 18.47 -0.26
N ALA A 124 9.74 17.25 0.19
CA ALA A 124 8.45 16.63 -0.06
C ALA A 124 7.29 17.47 0.53
N ARG A 125 7.44 17.95 1.77
CA ARG A 125 6.45 18.85 2.41
C ARG A 125 6.36 20.21 1.69
N ARG A 126 7.48 20.76 1.25
CA ARG A 126 7.52 22.04 0.51
C ARG A 126 6.86 21.90 -0.86
N LYS A 127 7.14 20.81 -1.58
CA LYS A 127 6.50 20.49 -2.86
C LYS A 127 5.01 20.17 -2.69
N ALA A 128 4.61 19.52 -1.59
CA ALA A 128 3.20 19.31 -1.25
C ALA A 128 2.44 20.61 -0.95
N LYS A 129 3.10 21.59 -0.27
CA LYS A 129 2.50 22.90 0.02
C LYS A 129 2.56 23.90 -1.14
N ALA A 130 3.58 23.79 -2.01
CA ALA A 130 3.83 24.78 -3.09
C ALA A 130 3.07 24.52 -4.38
N SER A 131 2.39 23.38 -4.52
CA SER A 131 1.42 23.17 -5.59
C SER A 131 0.05 23.06 -4.94
N PRO A 132 -0.79 24.11 -4.98
CA PRO A 132 -2.21 23.85 -4.95
C PRO A 132 -2.44 22.79 -6.03
N ILE A 133 -3.12 21.70 -5.70
CA ILE A 133 -3.65 20.80 -6.73
C ILE A 133 -4.41 21.74 -7.64
N PRO A 134 -4.00 21.97 -8.90
CA PRO A 134 -4.80 22.80 -9.75
C PRO A 134 -6.17 22.16 -9.67
N SER A 135 -7.20 22.95 -9.37
CA SER A 135 -8.56 22.57 -9.68
C SER A 135 -8.57 22.47 -11.21
N LEU A 136 -8.09 21.32 -11.70
CA LEU A 136 -8.28 20.95 -13.07
C LEU A 136 -9.78 20.88 -13.19
N ILE A 137 -10.37 21.95 -13.72
CA ILE A 137 -11.69 21.92 -14.31
C ILE A 137 -11.76 20.56 -14.96
N ALA A 138 -12.77 19.78 -14.59
CA ALA A 138 -12.94 18.41 -15.02
C ALA A 138 -13.11 18.42 -16.54
N ASP A 139 -11.98 18.49 -17.19
CA ASP A 139 -11.79 18.52 -18.60
C ASP A 139 -12.19 17.14 -19.09
N GLU A 140 -13.07 16.99 -20.00
CA GLU A 140 -13.62 15.86 -20.77
C GLU A 140 -13.09 14.43 -20.46
N ARG A 141 -12.21 14.28 -19.46
CA ARG A 141 -11.56 13.04 -19.05
C ARG A 141 -12.54 12.09 -18.39
N ILE A 142 -12.61 10.90 -18.94
CA ILE A 142 -13.44 9.84 -18.38
C ILE A 142 -12.63 9.03 -17.38
N VAL A 143 -13.15 8.89 -16.16
CA VAL A 143 -12.65 7.97 -15.14
C VAL A 143 -13.50 6.71 -15.16
N LEU A 144 -12.91 5.58 -15.53
CA LEU A 144 -13.57 4.27 -15.43
C LEU A 144 -13.37 3.72 -14.02
N VAL A 145 -14.46 3.47 -13.31
CA VAL A 145 -14.47 2.82 -12.00
C VAL A 145 -15.01 1.41 -12.15
N ILE A 146 -14.16 0.42 -11.92
CA ILE A 146 -14.53 -1.00 -11.96
C ILE A 146 -14.81 -1.47 -10.53
N GLY A 147 -15.99 -2.01 -10.26
CA GLY A 147 -16.41 -2.37 -8.90
C GLY A 147 -16.86 -1.17 -8.05
N GLY A 148 -17.39 -0.13 -8.70
CA GLY A 148 -17.74 1.13 -8.02
C GLY A 148 -19.04 1.07 -7.22
N ALA A 149 -19.89 0.06 -7.37
CA ALA A 149 -21.04 -0.17 -6.50
C ALA A 149 -20.67 -0.94 -5.21
N GLY A 150 -19.40 -1.26 -5.01
CA GLY A 150 -18.87 -1.91 -3.81
C GLY A 150 -18.65 -0.94 -2.64
N TYR A 151 -17.95 -1.44 -1.59
CA TYR A 151 -17.75 -0.73 -0.32
C TYR A 151 -17.00 0.60 -0.48
N ILE A 152 -15.81 0.59 -1.09
CA ILE A 152 -15.04 1.83 -1.33
C ILE A 152 -15.70 2.65 -2.45
N GLY A 153 -16.15 1.97 -3.51
CA GLY A 153 -16.64 2.63 -4.73
C GLY A 153 -17.88 3.46 -4.50
N SER A 154 -18.84 2.99 -3.67
CA SER A 154 -20.05 3.76 -3.33
C SER A 154 -19.76 5.05 -2.55
N GLY A 155 -18.61 5.13 -1.86
CA GLY A 155 -18.09 6.38 -1.27
C GLY A 155 -17.26 7.23 -2.25
N LEU A 156 -16.67 6.61 -3.27
CA LEU A 156 -15.84 7.30 -4.27
C LEU A 156 -16.67 7.99 -5.36
N LEU A 157 -17.69 7.32 -5.87
CA LEU A 157 -18.50 7.83 -7.00
C LEU A 157 -19.03 9.25 -6.78
N PRO A 158 -19.68 9.58 -5.63
CA PRO A 158 -20.17 10.94 -5.41
C PRO A 158 -19.04 11.97 -5.42
N ARG A 159 -17.86 11.63 -4.86
CA ARG A 159 -16.71 12.53 -4.83
C ARG A 159 -16.15 12.85 -6.22
N LEU A 160 -16.08 11.84 -7.10
CA LEU A 160 -15.68 12.05 -8.50
C LEU A 160 -16.68 12.95 -9.24
N LEU A 161 -17.98 12.69 -9.06
CA LEU A 161 -19.05 13.43 -9.71
C LEU A 161 -19.14 14.89 -9.21
N GLU A 162 -19.02 15.13 -7.90
CA GLU A 162 -18.95 16.46 -7.29
C GLU A 162 -17.75 17.29 -7.79
N ARG A 163 -16.64 16.62 -8.15
CA ARG A 163 -15.49 17.26 -8.79
C ARG A 163 -15.68 17.50 -10.29
N GLY A 164 -16.83 17.10 -10.85
CA GLY A 164 -17.20 17.30 -12.25
C GLY A 164 -16.61 16.27 -13.22
N TYR A 165 -15.99 15.18 -12.72
CA TYR A 165 -15.52 14.11 -13.61
C TYR A 165 -16.66 13.44 -14.35
N ARG A 166 -16.41 13.06 -15.62
CA ARG A 166 -17.25 12.08 -16.32
C ARG A 166 -16.84 10.69 -15.82
N VAL A 167 -17.77 9.99 -15.19
CA VAL A 167 -17.50 8.67 -14.58
C VAL A 167 -18.22 7.61 -15.37
N ARG A 168 -17.49 6.57 -15.76
CA ARG A 168 -18.07 5.33 -16.26
C ARG A 168 -17.92 4.24 -15.21
N LEU A 169 -19.01 3.64 -14.82
CA LEU A 169 -19.06 2.56 -13.85
C LEU A 169 -19.19 1.23 -14.60
N LEU A 170 -18.24 0.33 -14.43
CA LEU A 170 -18.36 -1.07 -14.84
C LEU A 170 -18.52 -1.93 -13.58
N ASP A 171 -19.70 -2.49 -13.37
CA ASP A 171 -20.01 -3.27 -12.18
C ASP A 171 -21.07 -4.33 -12.51
N LEU A 172 -20.96 -5.51 -11.92
CA LEU A 172 -21.95 -6.56 -12.03
C LEU A 172 -23.27 -6.19 -11.35
N LEU A 173 -23.23 -5.19 -10.44
CA LEU A 173 -24.30 -4.79 -9.53
C LEU A 173 -24.82 -5.98 -8.70
N LEU A 174 -23.88 -6.79 -8.24
CA LEU A 174 -24.16 -8.00 -7.46
C LEU A 174 -25.02 -7.71 -6.22
N PHE A 175 -24.81 -6.53 -5.59
CA PHE A 175 -25.56 -6.07 -4.42
C PHE A 175 -26.71 -5.12 -4.77
N GLY A 176 -27.19 -5.13 -6.02
CA GLY A 176 -28.22 -4.21 -6.50
C GLY A 176 -27.70 -2.81 -6.82
N LYS A 177 -28.63 -1.87 -7.03
CA LYS A 177 -28.35 -0.45 -7.32
C LYS A 177 -28.45 0.45 -6.09
N GLU A 178 -28.98 -0.06 -5.00
CA GLU A 178 -29.17 0.67 -3.74
C GLU A 178 -27.88 1.31 -3.21
N PRO A 179 -26.72 0.65 -3.27
CA PRO A 179 -25.45 1.25 -2.82
C PRO A 179 -25.09 2.58 -3.48
N ILE A 180 -25.58 2.81 -4.69
CA ILE A 180 -25.30 4.00 -5.52
C ILE A 180 -26.56 4.79 -5.87
N ALA A 181 -27.69 4.53 -5.19
CA ALA A 181 -28.99 5.14 -5.51
C ALA A 181 -28.95 6.67 -5.59
N HIS A 182 -28.15 7.32 -4.74
CA HIS A 182 -28.01 8.76 -4.66
C HIS A 182 -27.29 9.40 -5.86
N VAL A 183 -26.58 8.62 -6.68
CA VAL A 183 -25.86 9.10 -7.88
C VAL A 183 -26.37 8.47 -9.18
N LEU A 184 -27.33 7.55 -9.13
CA LEU A 184 -27.82 6.78 -10.29
C LEU A 184 -28.22 7.64 -11.49
N HIS A 185 -28.80 8.81 -11.25
CA HIS A 185 -29.31 9.71 -12.27
C HIS A 185 -28.41 10.92 -12.53
N HIS A 186 -27.17 10.87 -12.04
CA HIS A 186 -26.24 11.96 -12.26
C HIS A 186 -25.83 12.05 -13.74
N PRO A 187 -25.90 13.22 -14.40
CA PRO A 187 -25.69 13.36 -15.85
C PRO A 187 -24.28 12.94 -16.30
N ASN A 188 -23.28 13.01 -15.41
CA ASN A 188 -21.92 12.62 -15.69
C ASN A 188 -21.61 11.16 -15.33
N LEU A 189 -22.62 10.34 -14.95
CA LEU A 189 -22.45 8.92 -14.63
C LEU A 189 -23.03 8.05 -15.74
N GLU A 190 -22.17 7.26 -16.38
CA GLU A 190 -22.55 6.19 -17.30
C GLU A 190 -22.37 4.85 -16.60
N ILE A 191 -23.38 3.97 -16.65
CA ILE A 191 -23.35 2.66 -15.97
C ILE A 191 -23.40 1.56 -17.00
N ILE A 192 -22.38 0.69 -16.97
CA ILE A 192 -22.31 -0.56 -17.73
C ILE A 192 -22.43 -1.70 -16.73
N GLN A 193 -23.62 -2.32 -16.69
CA GLN A 193 -23.84 -3.49 -15.85
C GLN A 193 -23.31 -4.73 -16.55
N ALA A 194 -22.12 -5.19 -16.18
CA ALA A 194 -21.49 -6.35 -16.77
C ALA A 194 -20.42 -6.93 -15.84
N ASP A 195 -20.06 -8.19 -16.13
CA ASP A 195 -18.90 -8.82 -15.48
C ASP A 195 -17.61 -8.33 -16.15
N PHE A 196 -16.68 -7.83 -15.34
CA PHE A 196 -15.40 -7.31 -15.84
C PHE A 196 -14.44 -8.43 -16.34
N ARG A 197 -14.84 -9.69 -16.28
CA ARG A 197 -14.16 -10.80 -16.97
C ARG A 197 -14.53 -10.86 -18.47
N GLN A 198 -15.64 -10.24 -18.86
CA GLN A 198 -16.09 -10.15 -20.26
C GLN A 198 -15.25 -9.12 -21.02
N VAL A 199 -14.39 -9.61 -21.89
CA VAL A 199 -13.42 -8.78 -22.62
C VAL A 199 -14.10 -7.71 -23.48
N ASP A 200 -15.18 -8.06 -24.19
CA ASP A 200 -15.96 -7.12 -25.00
C ASP A 200 -16.53 -5.97 -24.17
N LYS A 201 -17.04 -6.25 -22.99
CA LYS A 201 -17.58 -5.24 -22.05
C LYS A 201 -16.47 -4.37 -21.44
N VAL A 202 -15.30 -4.94 -21.16
CA VAL A 202 -14.15 -4.16 -20.73
C VAL A 202 -13.66 -3.24 -21.85
N VAL A 203 -13.58 -3.71 -23.09
CA VAL A 203 -13.21 -2.90 -24.25
C VAL A 203 -14.23 -1.78 -24.49
N GLU A 204 -15.54 -2.09 -24.40
CA GLU A 204 -16.62 -1.08 -24.47
C GLU A 204 -16.43 -0.01 -23.39
N ALA A 205 -16.27 -0.43 -22.14
CA ALA A 205 -16.09 0.45 -20.99
C ALA A 205 -14.81 1.30 -21.08
N MET A 206 -13.77 0.82 -21.75
CA MET A 206 -12.46 1.48 -21.83
C MET A 206 -12.40 2.59 -22.91
N ARG A 207 -13.41 2.73 -23.77
CA ARG A 207 -13.38 3.73 -24.86
C ARG A 207 -13.30 5.15 -24.34
N GLY A 208 -12.25 5.88 -24.72
CA GLY A 208 -12.00 7.27 -24.34
C GLY A 208 -11.64 7.49 -22.87
N VAL A 209 -11.33 6.42 -22.14
CA VAL A 209 -10.95 6.49 -20.72
C VAL A 209 -9.52 7.01 -20.58
N ASP A 210 -9.33 7.96 -19.66
CA ASP A 210 -8.04 8.49 -19.26
C ASP A 210 -7.44 7.76 -18.06
N THR A 211 -8.28 7.48 -17.08
CA THR A 211 -7.88 6.87 -15.82
C THR A 211 -8.80 5.71 -15.46
N VAL A 212 -8.22 4.58 -15.10
CA VAL A 212 -8.94 3.42 -14.55
C VAL A 212 -8.73 3.35 -13.05
N VAL A 213 -9.81 3.16 -12.31
CA VAL A 213 -9.82 2.84 -10.87
C VAL A 213 -10.39 1.43 -10.72
N HIS A 214 -9.52 0.46 -10.45
CA HIS A 214 -9.92 -0.95 -10.33
C HIS A 214 -10.08 -1.33 -8.85
N LEU A 215 -11.33 -1.31 -8.39
CA LEU A 215 -11.77 -1.72 -7.04
C LEU A 215 -12.43 -3.10 -7.03
N GLY A 216 -12.77 -3.62 -8.21
CA GLY A 216 -13.45 -4.91 -8.35
C GLY A 216 -12.58 -6.09 -7.91
N GLY A 217 -13.20 -7.11 -7.36
CA GLY A 217 -12.54 -8.34 -6.93
C GLY A 217 -13.27 -9.07 -5.82
N LEU A 218 -12.92 -10.32 -5.58
CA LEU A 218 -13.30 -11.03 -4.37
C LEU A 218 -12.40 -10.55 -3.23
N VAL A 219 -13.02 -10.12 -2.11
CA VAL A 219 -12.32 -9.41 -1.03
C VAL A 219 -12.57 -10.09 0.31
N GLY A 220 -11.48 -10.35 1.02
CA GLY A 220 -11.45 -10.97 2.34
C GLY A 220 -11.10 -12.46 2.29
N ASP A 221 -10.27 -12.90 3.23
CA ASP A 221 -9.73 -14.26 3.25
C ASP A 221 -10.82 -15.33 3.26
N PRO A 222 -11.90 -15.22 4.06
CA PRO A 222 -12.96 -16.25 4.07
C PRO A 222 -13.72 -16.34 2.74
N ALA A 223 -13.98 -15.20 2.08
CA ALA A 223 -14.69 -15.18 0.79
C ALA A 223 -13.83 -15.78 -0.34
N CYS A 224 -12.53 -15.47 -0.35
CA CYS A 224 -11.60 -16.01 -1.32
C CYS A 224 -11.32 -17.51 -1.14
N ALA A 225 -11.44 -18.03 0.08
CA ALA A 225 -11.26 -19.44 0.36
C ALA A 225 -12.45 -20.32 -0.06
N LEU A 226 -13.61 -19.73 -0.38
CA LEU A 226 -14.79 -20.49 -0.83
C LEU A 226 -14.55 -21.16 -2.18
N ASP A 227 -13.83 -20.51 -3.09
CA ASP A 227 -13.48 -21.03 -4.39
C ASP A 227 -12.16 -20.42 -4.87
N GLU A 228 -11.09 -21.22 -4.83
CA GLU A 228 -9.74 -20.79 -5.19
C GLU A 228 -9.62 -20.43 -6.67
N ASN A 229 -10.23 -21.22 -7.56
CA ASN A 229 -10.18 -20.99 -9.01
C ASN A 229 -10.90 -19.70 -9.36
N LEU A 230 -12.09 -19.49 -8.83
CA LEU A 230 -12.84 -18.24 -9.03
C LEU A 230 -12.08 -17.04 -8.47
N THR A 231 -11.39 -17.20 -7.35
CA THR A 231 -10.56 -16.14 -6.76
C THR A 231 -9.38 -15.78 -7.67
N ILE A 232 -8.69 -16.76 -8.22
CA ILE A 232 -7.57 -16.54 -9.14
C ILE A 232 -8.07 -15.87 -10.42
N GLU A 233 -9.17 -16.36 -10.97
CA GLU A 233 -9.79 -15.84 -12.19
C GLU A 233 -10.18 -14.36 -12.02
N ILE A 234 -10.93 -14.03 -10.97
CA ILE A 234 -11.44 -12.67 -10.72
C ILE A 234 -10.31 -11.71 -10.29
N ASN A 235 -9.47 -12.12 -9.33
CA ASN A 235 -8.51 -11.19 -8.75
C ASN A 235 -7.22 -11.04 -9.58
N LEU A 236 -6.77 -12.11 -10.24
CA LEU A 236 -5.51 -12.09 -10.96
C LEU A 236 -5.71 -12.03 -12.48
N VAL A 237 -6.42 -13.03 -13.05
CA VAL A 237 -6.53 -13.15 -14.53
C VAL A 237 -7.28 -11.95 -15.10
N ALA A 238 -8.44 -11.61 -14.53
CA ALA A 238 -9.22 -10.47 -14.99
C ALA A 238 -8.46 -9.14 -14.79
N THR A 239 -7.77 -8.94 -13.65
CA THR A 239 -6.95 -7.75 -13.42
C THR A 239 -5.88 -7.60 -14.50
N ARG A 240 -5.19 -8.69 -14.87
CA ARG A 240 -4.21 -8.70 -15.94
C ARG A 240 -4.85 -8.31 -17.28
N THR A 241 -5.92 -8.95 -17.65
CA THR A 241 -6.64 -8.70 -18.91
C THR A 241 -7.10 -7.25 -19.01
N ILE A 242 -7.71 -6.71 -17.94
CA ILE A 242 -8.14 -5.30 -17.87
C ILE A 242 -6.96 -4.35 -18.05
N ALA A 243 -5.83 -4.62 -17.40
CA ALA A 243 -4.64 -3.75 -17.49
C ALA A 243 -3.98 -3.82 -18.88
N GLU A 244 -3.95 -5.00 -19.52
CA GLU A 244 -3.45 -5.18 -20.88
C GLU A 244 -4.34 -4.40 -21.89
N ILE A 245 -5.68 -4.49 -21.75
CA ILE A 245 -6.63 -3.73 -22.56
C ILE A 245 -6.45 -2.23 -22.32
N ALA A 246 -6.36 -1.78 -21.05
CA ALA A 246 -6.17 -0.39 -20.71
C ALA A 246 -4.90 0.18 -21.34
N LYS A 247 -3.79 -0.55 -21.28
CA LYS A 247 -2.52 -0.16 -21.90
C LYS A 247 -2.65 -0.10 -23.43
N GLY A 248 -3.27 -1.12 -24.05
CA GLY A 248 -3.50 -1.15 -25.49
C GLY A 248 -4.41 -0.02 -26.00
N MET A 249 -5.35 0.43 -25.18
CA MET A 249 -6.25 1.57 -25.48
C MET A 249 -5.72 2.93 -25.02
N ARG A 250 -4.43 3.00 -24.62
CA ARG A 250 -3.72 4.23 -24.25
C ARG A 250 -4.29 4.94 -23.02
N VAL A 251 -4.85 4.20 -22.08
CA VAL A 251 -5.16 4.71 -20.73
C VAL A 251 -3.87 5.20 -20.09
N ARG A 252 -3.87 6.43 -19.55
CA ARG A 252 -2.67 7.02 -18.98
C ARG A 252 -2.38 6.55 -17.55
N ARG A 253 -3.43 6.26 -16.77
CA ARG A 253 -3.30 5.90 -15.36
C ARG A 253 -4.18 4.71 -14.98
N PHE A 254 -3.60 3.77 -14.28
CA PHE A 254 -4.29 2.60 -13.73
C PHE A 254 -4.08 2.56 -12.21
N ILE A 255 -5.15 2.78 -11.45
CA ILE A 255 -5.14 2.76 -9.98
C ILE A 255 -5.73 1.43 -9.52
N PHE A 256 -4.95 0.67 -8.76
CA PHE A 256 -5.30 -0.66 -8.31
C PHE A 256 -5.51 -0.72 -6.79
N ALA A 257 -6.65 -1.24 -6.36
CA ALA A 257 -6.92 -1.53 -4.95
C ALA A 257 -6.25 -2.83 -4.51
N SER A 258 -5.14 -2.69 -3.81
CA SER A 258 -4.45 -3.75 -3.09
C SER A 258 -4.74 -3.68 -1.58
N THR A 259 -3.99 -4.37 -0.75
CA THR A 259 -4.25 -4.56 0.67
C THR A 259 -2.97 -4.60 1.50
N CYS A 260 -3.00 -4.08 2.72
CA CYS A 260 -1.92 -4.28 3.69
C CYS A 260 -1.80 -5.74 4.17
N SER A 261 -2.80 -6.61 3.91
CA SER A 261 -2.70 -8.05 4.20
C SER A 261 -1.55 -8.75 3.47
N VAL A 262 -0.99 -8.12 2.42
CA VAL A 262 0.21 -8.61 1.71
C VAL A 262 1.44 -8.73 2.60
N TYR A 263 1.46 -8.00 3.72
CA TYR A 263 2.57 -8.02 4.67
C TYR A 263 2.55 -9.24 5.60
N GLY A 264 1.38 -9.86 5.83
CA GLY A 264 1.23 -11.03 6.69
C GLY A 264 1.43 -10.74 8.17
N ALA A 265 2.28 -11.52 8.86
CA ALA A 265 2.60 -11.34 10.27
C ALA A 265 4.01 -10.76 10.45
N SER A 266 4.13 -9.73 11.30
CA SER A 266 5.42 -9.10 11.63
C SER A 266 5.29 -8.25 12.90
N ASP A 267 6.28 -8.32 13.76
CA ASP A 267 6.38 -7.45 14.95
C ASP A 267 6.93 -6.05 14.63
N LEU A 268 7.43 -5.86 13.40
CA LEU A 268 7.94 -4.58 12.93
C LEU A 268 6.79 -3.71 12.39
N VAL A 269 7.01 -2.40 12.36
CA VAL A 269 6.16 -1.49 11.58
C VAL A 269 6.61 -1.54 10.12
N LEU A 270 5.70 -1.90 9.21
CA LEU A 270 5.98 -2.19 7.81
C LEU A 270 5.66 -1.00 6.90
N ASP A 271 6.47 -0.79 5.89
CA ASP A 271 6.30 0.22 4.85
C ASP A 271 6.22 -0.41 3.46
N GLU A 272 6.07 0.39 2.41
CA GLU A 272 5.94 -0.09 1.03
C GLU A 272 7.19 -0.80 0.49
N ARG A 273 8.33 -0.69 1.19
CA ARG A 273 9.60 -1.35 0.86
C ARG A 273 9.82 -2.64 1.62
N SER A 274 8.98 -2.90 2.62
CA SER A 274 9.07 -4.09 3.46
C SER A 274 8.77 -5.35 2.66
N ASN A 275 9.34 -6.47 3.07
CA ASN A 275 9.10 -7.77 2.44
C ASN A 275 7.63 -8.17 2.60
N LEU A 276 7.10 -8.80 1.55
CA LEU A 276 5.74 -9.32 1.53
C LEU A 276 5.74 -10.77 2.03
N ASN A 277 4.86 -11.08 2.97
CA ASN A 277 4.74 -12.41 3.58
C ASN A 277 3.26 -12.83 3.68
N PRO A 278 2.61 -13.15 2.53
CA PRO A 278 1.18 -13.42 2.49
C PRO A 278 0.82 -14.71 3.21
N VAL A 279 -0.18 -14.67 4.09
CA VAL A 279 -0.66 -15.84 4.85
C VAL A 279 -1.97 -16.41 4.30
N SER A 280 -2.56 -15.80 3.25
CA SER A 280 -3.84 -16.21 2.67
C SER A 280 -3.82 -16.19 1.15
N LEU A 281 -4.78 -16.89 0.53
CA LEU A 281 -5.00 -16.87 -0.93
C LEU A 281 -5.31 -15.45 -1.41
N TYR A 282 -6.14 -14.70 -0.66
CA TYR A 282 -6.45 -13.31 -0.96
C TYR A 282 -5.18 -12.46 -1.07
N ALA A 283 -4.33 -12.50 -0.05
CA ALA A 283 -3.08 -11.73 -0.06
C ALA A 283 -2.15 -12.17 -1.21
N ARG A 284 -2.04 -13.48 -1.48
CA ARG A 284 -1.25 -14.02 -2.60
C ARG A 284 -1.78 -13.54 -3.95
N SER A 285 -3.11 -13.56 -4.16
CA SER A 285 -3.72 -13.09 -5.41
C SER A 285 -3.46 -11.59 -5.64
N LYS A 286 -3.52 -10.76 -4.58
CA LYS A 286 -3.21 -9.33 -4.66
C LYS A 286 -1.74 -9.06 -4.97
N ILE A 287 -0.80 -9.80 -4.36
CA ILE A 287 0.63 -9.71 -4.70
C ILE A 287 0.89 -10.08 -6.16
N ALA A 288 0.29 -11.17 -6.64
CA ALA A 288 0.43 -11.58 -8.03
C ALA A 288 -0.10 -10.50 -8.99
N SER A 289 -1.23 -9.89 -8.68
CA SER A 289 -1.78 -8.75 -9.44
C SER A 289 -0.87 -7.54 -9.43
N GLU A 290 -0.30 -7.16 -8.26
CA GLU A 290 0.70 -6.09 -8.19
C GLU A 290 1.92 -6.38 -9.06
N GLN A 291 2.40 -7.63 -9.11
CA GLN A 291 3.55 -8.03 -9.93
C GLN A 291 3.26 -7.90 -11.42
N VAL A 292 2.10 -8.38 -11.87
CA VAL A 292 1.65 -8.24 -13.27
C VAL A 292 1.54 -6.77 -13.67
N LEU A 293 0.90 -5.96 -12.83
CA LEU A 293 0.74 -4.52 -13.09
C LEU A 293 2.10 -3.80 -13.18
N ARG A 294 3.06 -4.17 -12.33
CA ARG A 294 4.44 -3.63 -12.39
C ARG A 294 5.18 -4.03 -13.66
N GLN A 295 4.88 -5.19 -14.25
CA GLN A 295 5.46 -5.61 -15.52
C GLN A 295 4.85 -4.83 -16.70
N LEU A 296 3.58 -4.45 -16.60
CA LEU A 296 2.88 -3.71 -17.65
C LEU A 296 3.17 -2.20 -17.65
N GLN A 297 3.66 -1.65 -16.54
CA GLN A 297 3.95 -0.21 -16.42
C GLN A 297 4.94 0.27 -17.49
N SER A 298 4.77 1.51 -17.94
CA SER A 298 5.66 2.20 -18.87
C SER A 298 5.53 3.72 -18.69
N ASP A 299 6.32 4.50 -19.40
CA ASP A 299 6.23 5.96 -19.31
C ASP A 299 4.84 6.50 -19.68
N ASP A 300 4.15 5.83 -20.60
CA ASP A 300 2.80 6.21 -21.05
C ASP A 300 1.67 5.51 -20.29
N PHE A 301 1.99 4.48 -19.48
CA PHE A 301 1.03 3.72 -18.68
C PHE A 301 1.46 3.69 -17.23
N SER A 302 0.93 4.65 -16.44
CA SER A 302 1.26 4.81 -15.02
C SER A 302 0.40 3.89 -14.16
N VAL A 303 1.04 2.98 -13.43
CA VAL A 303 0.38 2.11 -12.45
C VAL A 303 0.54 2.70 -11.05
N VAL A 304 -0.58 2.84 -10.34
CA VAL A 304 -0.62 3.29 -8.93
C VAL A 304 -1.25 2.17 -8.09
N ILE A 305 -0.53 1.67 -7.12
CA ILE A 305 -1.00 0.60 -6.23
C ILE A 305 -1.34 1.20 -4.87
N LEU A 306 -2.58 1.01 -4.42
CA LEU A 306 -3.06 1.44 -3.12
C LEU A 306 -3.28 0.22 -2.22
N ARG A 307 -2.42 0.03 -1.20
CA ARG A 307 -2.54 -1.03 -0.20
C ARG A 307 -3.35 -0.51 0.97
N PHE A 308 -4.63 -0.83 0.98
CA PHE A 308 -5.54 -0.37 2.04
C PHE A 308 -5.32 -1.14 3.34
N GLY A 309 -5.37 -0.42 4.46
CA GLY A 309 -5.57 -0.98 5.78
C GLY A 309 -6.95 -1.66 5.91
N THR A 310 -7.26 -2.19 7.08
CA THR A 310 -8.57 -2.76 7.38
C THR A 310 -9.63 -1.67 7.38
N ILE A 311 -10.57 -1.74 6.43
CA ILE A 311 -11.56 -0.67 6.22
C ILE A 311 -12.69 -0.80 7.24
N TYR A 312 -13.21 0.34 7.74
CA TYR A 312 -14.38 0.43 8.61
C TYR A 312 -15.26 1.62 8.23
N GLY A 313 -16.40 1.76 8.91
CA GLY A 313 -17.37 2.85 8.69
C GLY A 313 -18.50 2.48 7.72
N LEU A 314 -19.40 3.41 7.48
CA LEU A 314 -20.57 3.23 6.64
C LEU A 314 -20.34 3.78 5.23
N SER A 315 -20.87 3.07 4.25
CA SER A 315 -20.98 3.54 2.86
C SER A 315 -22.28 3.02 2.24
N GLY A 316 -22.51 3.27 0.96
CA GLY A 316 -23.68 2.73 0.27
C GLY A 316 -23.76 1.19 0.33
N ARG A 317 -22.60 0.49 0.29
CA ARG A 317 -22.51 -0.95 0.52
C ARG A 317 -21.65 -1.20 1.76
N THR A 318 -22.22 -1.01 2.93
CA THR A 318 -21.52 -1.25 4.20
C THR A 318 -21.22 -2.74 4.42
N ARG A 319 -20.11 -3.03 5.13
CA ARG A 319 -19.67 -4.37 5.47
C ARG A 319 -19.65 -4.58 6.98
N PHE A 320 -20.51 -5.46 7.48
CA PHE A 320 -20.56 -5.87 8.87
C PHE A 320 -19.77 -7.16 9.15
N ASP A 321 -19.12 -7.73 8.14
CA ASP A 321 -18.15 -8.81 8.29
C ASP A 321 -16.71 -8.30 8.59
N LEU A 322 -16.53 -6.98 8.76
CA LEU A 322 -15.28 -6.33 9.14
C LEU A 322 -15.29 -5.96 10.63
N VAL A 323 -14.16 -6.15 11.29
CA VAL A 323 -14.05 -6.22 12.75
C VAL A 323 -14.62 -5.01 13.49
N VAL A 324 -14.29 -3.77 13.10
CA VAL A 324 -14.80 -2.56 13.79
C VAL A 324 -16.32 -2.49 13.70
N ASN A 325 -16.87 -2.62 12.48
CA ASN A 325 -18.31 -2.57 12.23
C ASN A 325 -19.03 -3.74 12.93
N LEU A 326 -18.45 -4.95 12.87
CA LEU A 326 -19.03 -6.15 13.48
C LEU A 326 -19.08 -6.05 15.00
N LEU A 327 -17.97 -5.70 15.66
CA LEU A 327 -17.94 -5.60 17.12
C LEU A 327 -18.90 -4.51 17.61
N THR A 328 -18.97 -3.39 16.89
CA THR A 328 -19.92 -2.32 17.19
C THR A 328 -21.36 -2.78 17.05
N ALA A 329 -21.70 -3.48 15.97
CA ALA A 329 -23.06 -3.98 15.75
C ALA A 329 -23.46 -5.01 16.82
N LYS A 330 -22.56 -5.95 17.16
CA LYS A 330 -22.79 -6.90 18.24
C LYS A 330 -22.98 -6.22 19.59
N ALA A 331 -22.18 -5.18 19.90
CA ALA A 331 -22.35 -4.42 21.13
C ALA A 331 -23.72 -3.77 21.23
N VAL A 332 -24.19 -3.12 20.16
CA VAL A 332 -25.45 -2.38 20.17
C VAL A 332 -26.64 -3.34 20.18
N VAL A 333 -26.64 -4.38 19.34
CA VAL A 333 -27.78 -5.28 19.14
C VAL A 333 -27.78 -6.46 20.10
N ASP A 334 -26.63 -7.13 20.24
CA ASP A 334 -26.52 -8.38 21.01
C ASP A 334 -26.06 -8.14 22.45
N LYS A 335 -25.70 -6.89 22.78
CA LYS A 335 -25.11 -6.50 24.08
C LYS A 335 -23.88 -7.30 24.45
N LYS A 336 -23.15 -7.82 23.45
CA LYS A 336 -21.99 -8.68 23.64
C LYS A 336 -20.90 -8.37 22.60
N ILE A 337 -19.67 -8.21 23.07
CA ILE A 337 -18.48 -8.00 22.27
C ILE A 337 -17.56 -9.20 22.51
N THR A 338 -17.35 -10.03 21.49
CA THR A 338 -16.39 -11.16 21.61
C THR A 338 -15.18 -10.83 20.76
N VAL A 339 -14.04 -10.66 21.40
CA VAL A 339 -12.75 -10.39 20.74
C VAL A 339 -11.95 -11.69 20.70
N PHE A 340 -11.48 -12.06 19.52
CA PHE A 340 -10.55 -13.17 19.29
C PHE A 340 -9.18 -12.62 18.92
N GLY A 341 -8.12 -13.10 19.58
CA GLY A 341 -6.77 -12.61 19.35
C GLY A 341 -6.60 -11.12 19.66
N GLY A 342 -7.02 -10.71 20.85
CA GLY A 342 -7.03 -9.30 21.27
C GLY A 342 -5.70 -8.58 21.18
N ASP A 343 -4.58 -9.30 21.19
CA ASP A 343 -3.21 -8.80 21.05
C ASP A 343 -2.79 -8.51 19.60
N GLN A 344 -3.58 -8.89 18.61
CA GLN A 344 -3.23 -8.75 17.20
C GLN A 344 -3.42 -7.31 16.71
N TRP A 345 -2.37 -6.77 16.13
CA TRP A 345 -2.38 -5.44 15.51
C TRP A 345 -2.99 -5.47 14.12
N ARG A 346 -3.80 -4.46 13.82
CA ARG A 346 -4.32 -4.16 12.49
C ARG A 346 -4.23 -2.67 12.22
N PRO A 347 -3.85 -2.25 11.01
CA PRO A 347 -4.02 -0.88 10.56
C PRO A 347 -5.46 -0.66 10.11
N PHE A 348 -6.11 0.37 10.63
CA PHE A 348 -7.49 0.71 10.27
C PHE A 348 -7.56 1.97 9.43
N VAL A 349 -8.55 2.04 8.52
CA VAL A 349 -8.86 3.21 7.69
C VAL A 349 -10.36 3.31 7.49
N HIS A 350 -10.92 4.51 7.66
CA HIS A 350 -12.33 4.74 7.36
C HIS A 350 -12.58 4.65 5.86
N VAL A 351 -13.76 4.17 5.45
CA VAL A 351 -14.12 4.00 4.03
C VAL A 351 -14.11 5.34 3.27
N ASP A 352 -14.48 6.43 3.92
CA ASP A 352 -14.43 7.78 3.35
C ASP A 352 -12.99 8.25 3.12
N ASP A 353 -12.08 7.95 4.04
CA ASP A 353 -10.65 8.24 3.88
C ASP A 353 -10.03 7.35 2.79
N ALA A 354 -10.47 6.09 2.69
CA ALA A 354 -10.06 5.22 1.60
C ALA A 354 -10.49 5.78 0.23
N ALA A 355 -11.73 6.26 0.11
CA ALA A 355 -12.22 6.92 -1.10
C ALA A 355 -11.47 8.23 -1.39
N HIS A 356 -11.16 9.02 -0.35
CA HIS A 356 -10.35 10.23 -0.48
C HIS A 356 -8.94 9.93 -1.00
N ALA A 357 -8.28 8.87 -0.51
CA ALA A 357 -6.98 8.46 -1.01
C ALA A 357 -7.00 8.08 -2.49
N VAL A 358 -8.08 7.42 -2.97
CA VAL A 358 -8.27 7.15 -4.40
C VAL A 358 -8.42 8.46 -5.18
N MET A 359 -9.21 9.42 -4.68
CA MET A 359 -9.35 10.74 -5.31
C MET A 359 -8.00 11.43 -5.47
N LEU A 360 -7.20 11.47 -4.40
CA LEU A 360 -5.84 12.04 -4.46
C LEU A 360 -4.96 11.33 -5.50
N ALA A 361 -5.09 10.01 -5.63
CA ALA A 361 -4.35 9.26 -6.64
C ALA A 361 -4.86 9.55 -8.08
N VAL A 362 -6.14 9.86 -8.26
CA VAL A 362 -6.71 10.30 -9.55
C VAL A 362 -6.20 11.69 -9.92
N GLU A 363 -6.19 12.64 -8.97
CA GLU A 363 -5.89 14.05 -9.18
C GLU A 363 -4.40 14.37 -9.20
N ALA A 364 -3.58 13.54 -8.56
CA ALA A 364 -2.15 13.83 -8.39
C ALA A 364 -1.41 13.99 -9.73
N PRO A 365 -0.43 14.90 -9.84
CA PRO A 365 0.48 14.95 -10.96
C PRO A 365 1.19 13.62 -11.17
N LYS A 366 1.50 13.28 -12.45
CA LYS A 366 2.14 12.01 -12.81
C LYS A 366 3.41 11.76 -11.99
N GLU A 367 4.21 12.77 -11.76
CA GLU A 367 5.50 12.70 -11.08
C GLU A 367 5.39 12.25 -9.61
N ARG A 368 4.21 12.41 -9.01
CA ARG A 368 3.95 12.00 -7.63
C ARG A 368 3.47 10.56 -7.49
N VAL A 369 2.84 10.02 -8.53
CA VAL A 369 2.16 8.72 -8.48
C VAL A 369 2.67 7.71 -9.50
N HIS A 370 3.50 8.13 -10.46
CA HIS A 370 3.96 7.26 -11.53
C HIS A 370 4.68 6.02 -10.99
N ASN A 371 4.10 4.85 -11.24
CA ASN A 371 4.61 3.55 -10.83
C ASN A 371 4.88 3.42 -9.32
N GLU A 372 4.05 4.10 -8.52
CA GLU A 372 4.18 4.14 -7.08
C GLU A 372 3.21 3.18 -6.38
N THR A 373 3.63 2.72 -5.20
CA THR A 373 2.79 1.99 -4.26
C THR A 373 2.63 2.83 -3.01
N PHE A 374 1.41 2.92 -2.47
CA PHE A 374 1.11 3.63 -1.24
C PHE A 374 0.34 2.73 -0.29
N ASN A 375 0.75 2.70 0.97
CA ASN A 375 -0.09 2.23 2.05
C ASN A 375 -1.16 3.30 2.35
N VAL A 376 -2.41 2.89 2.51
CA VAL A 376 -3.55 3.80 2.74
C VAL A 376 -4.15 3.52 4.12
N GLY A 377 -4.05 4.50 5.01
CA GLY A 377 -4.50 4.45 6.40
C GLY A 377 -3.89 5.56 7.23
N SER A 378 -3.90 5.43 8.55
CA SER A 378 -3.22 6.34 9.46
C SER A 378 -2.30 5.61 10.42
N ASN A 379 -1.23 6.30 10.87
CA ASN A 379 -0.34 5.74 11.89
C ASN A 379 -1.06 5.55 13.22
N GLU A 380 -2.00 6.43 13.55
CA GLU A 380 -2.88 6.40 14.72
C GLU A 380 -3.94 5.29 14.62
N GLY A 381 -4.24 4.85 13.40
CA GLY A 381 -5.15 3.73 13.09
C GLY A 381 -4.52 2.35 13.30
N ASN A 382 -3.23 2.25 13.67
CA ASN A 382 -2.65 0.99 14.10
C ASN A 382 -3.13 0.66 15.52
N MET A 383 -4.09 -0.24 15.64
CA MET A 383 -4.67 -0.66 16.92
C MET A 383 -4.71 -2.17 17.03
N THR A 384 -4.69 -2.69 18.25
CA THR A 384 -4.99 -4.11 18.50
C THR A 384 -6.50 -4.37 18.46
N LEU A 385 -6.89 -5.62 18.21
CA LEU A 385 -8.30 -5.98 18.23
C LEU A 385 -8.91 -5.78 19.64
N GLY A 386 -8.12 -5.99 20.70
CA GLY A 386 -8.50 -5.69 22.08
C GLY A 386 -8.78 -4.20 22.29
N MET A 387 -7.88 -3.31 21.81
CA MET A 387 -8.11 -1.86 21.88
C MET A 387 -9.40 -1.42 21.18
N VAL A 388 -9.73 -2.04 20.05
CA VAL A 388 -11.01 -1.79 19.36
C VAL A 388 -12.18 -2.27 20.22
N GLY A 389 -12.09 -3.46 20.83
CA GLY A 389 -13.10 -4.00 21.73
C GLY A 389 -13.36 -3.10 22.94
N GLU A 390 -12.29 -2.61 23.58
CA GLU A 390 -12.37 -1.67 24.72
C GLU A 390 -12.99 -0.33 24.28
N LEU A 391 -12.64 0.19 23.11
CA LEU A 391 -13.19 1.42 22.60
C LEU A 391 -14.70 1.28 22.32
N VAL A 392 -15.14 0.14 21.75
CA VAL A 392 -16.55 -0.17 21.55
C VAL A 392 -17.28 -0.29 22.90
N LYS A 393 -16.66 -0.95 23.90
CA LYS A 393 -17.22 -1.08 25.27
C LYS A 393 -17.40 0.29 25.93
N LYS A 394 -16.42 1.18 25.77
CA LYS A 394 -16.49 2.57 26.28
C LYS A 394 -17.70 3.33 25.71
N LEU A 395 -18.00 3.13 24.41
CA LEU A 395 -19.09 3.81 23.71
C LEU A 395 -20.45 3.11 23.85
N VAL A 396 -20.45 1.81 24.19
CA VAL A 396 -21.63 1.00 24.47
C VAL A 396 -21.47 0.32 25.84
N PRO A 397 -21.61 1.04 26.95
CA PRO A 397 -21.32 0.54 28.29
C PRO A 397 -22.13 -0.68 28.73
N ASP A 398 -23.32 -0.86 28.16
CA ASP A 398 -24.21 -1.98 28.48
C ASP A 398 -23.78 -3.31 27.85
N ALA A 399 -22.84 -3.28 26.89
CA ALA A 399 -22.37 -4.49 26.24
C ALA A 399 -21.34 -5.22 27.10
N GLU A 400 -21.41 -6.54 27.19
CA GLU A 400 -20.40 -7.38 27.83
C GLU A 400 -19.19 -7.54 26.90
N LEU A 401 -17.97 -7.29 27.38
CA LEU A 401 -16.74 -7.53 26.63
C LEU A 401 -16.11 -8.85 27.07
N ILE A 402 -15.91 -9.76 26.12
CA ILE A 402 -15.32 -11.08 26.33
C ILE A 402 -14.07 -11.19 25.47
N ASP A 403 -12.94 -11.44 26.09
CA ASP A 403 -11.72 -11.88 25.41
C ASP A 403 -11.74 -13.41 25.33
N SER A 404 -11.85 -13.95 24.12
CA SER A 404 -11.88 -15.40 23.87
C SER A 404 -10.50 -16.01 23.62
N GLY A 405 -9.43 -15.27 23.91
CA GLY A 405 -8.07 -15.73 23.72
C GLY A 405 -7.62 -15.77 22.25
N ARG A 406 -6.61 -16.61 21.96
CA ARG A 406 -6.03 -16.71 20.61
C ARG A 406 -6.90 -17.57 19.71
N ASP A 407 -7.31 -17.00 18.58
CA ASP A 407 -7.87 -17.73 17.44
C ASP A 407 -6.78 -18.01 16.40
N GLY A 408 -7.04 -18.91 15.47
CA GLY A 408 -6.09 -19.35 14.44
C GLY A 408 -5.64 -18.30 13.41
N ASP A 409 -6.16 -17.08 13.44
CA ASP A 409 -5.73 -15.97 12.57
C ASP A 409 -4.30 -15.53 12.96
N ARG A 410 -3.35 -15.71 12.04
CA ARG A 410 -1.93 -15.42 12.25
C ARG A 410 -1.51 -14.02 11.82
N ARG A 411 -2.42 -13.19 11.32
CA ARG A 411 -2.10 -11.84 10.90
C ARG A 411 -1.82 -10.99 12.13
N ASN A 412 -0.67 -10.35 12.16
CA ASN A 412 -0.28 -9.42 13.22
C ASN A 412 0.71 -8.43 12.61
N TYR A 413 0.26 -7.20 12.29
CA TYR A 413 1.13 -6.23 11.62
C TYR A 413 0.68 -4.79 11.84
N ARG A 414 1.67 -3.93 11.95
CA ARG A 414 1.54 -2.46 11.97
C ARG A 414 2.12 -1.89 10.68
N VAL A 415 1.55 -0.82 10.18
CA VAL A 415 1.93 -0.23 8.89
C VAL A 415 2.24 1.25 9.06
N ASP A 416 3.28 1.71 8.38
CA ASP A 416 3.62 3.12 8.25
C ASP A 416 2.92 3.72 7.02
N PHE A 417 2.22 4.83 7.25
CA PHE A 417 1.45 5.57 6.24
C PHE A 417 2.08 6.91 5.88
N SER A 418 3.30 7.16 6.30
CA SER A 418 3.98 8.45 6.08
C SER A 418 4.20 8.75 4.59
N LYS A 419 4.32 7.74 3.73
CA LYS A 419 4.56 7.94 2.31
C LYS A 419 3.40 8.62 1.61
N ILE A 420 2.17 8.13 1.78
CA ILE A 420 0.98 8.73 1.16
C ILE A 420 0.75 10.16 1.68
N ARG A 421 0.94 10.37 2.98
CA ARG A 421 0.87 11.69 3.60
C ARG A 421 1.86 12.66 2.97
N ASN A 422 3.13 12.27 2.88
CA ASN A 422 4.20 13.14 2.39
C ASN A 422 4.14 13.38 0.87
N ARG A 423 3.71 12.40 0.08
CA ARG A 423 3.69 12.47 -1.39
C ARG A 423 2.41 13.04 -1.94
N LEU A 424 1.26 12.70 -1.35
CA LEU A 424 -0.06 13.09 -1.84
C LEU A 424 -0.78 14.10 -0.94
N GLY A 425 -0.25 14.41 0.25
CA GLY A 425 -0.92 15.28 1.22
C GLY A 425 -2.15 14.62 1.85
N PHE A 426 -2.18 13.28 1.88
CA PHE A 426 -3.29 12.54 2.47
C PHE A 426 -3.33 12.73 3.97
N GLU A 427 -4.43 13.26 4.48
CA GLU A 427 -4.71 13.43 5.90
C GLU A 427 -6.03 12.74 6.22
N PRO A 428 -6.01 11.66 7.03
CA PRO A 428 -7.23 10.99 7.47
C PRO A 428 -8.16 11.94 8.21
N GLN A 429 -9.43 11.89 7.89
CA GLN A 429 -10.48 12.74 8.51
C GLN A 429 -11.21 12.04 9.65
N TRP A 430 -11.11 10.70 9.70
CA TRP A 430 -11.86 9.86 10.62
C TRP A 430 -10.96 9.14 11.61
N THR A 431 -11.34 9.17 12.87
CA THR A 431 -10.79 8.27 13.90
C THR A 431 -11.64 7.00 14.00
N VAL A 432 -11.07 5.93 14.56
CA VAL A 432 -11.82 4.69 14.80
C VAL A 432 -13.00 4.94 15.74
N GLU A 433 -12.84 5.80 16.75
CA GLU A 433 -13.91 6.21 17.67
C GLU A 433 -15.09 6.86 16.94
N GLN A 434 -14.83 7.81 16.03
CA GLN A 434 -15.87 8.45 15.22
C GLN A 434 -16.59 7.45 14.31
N GLY A 435 -15.86 6.49 13.70
CA GLY A 435 -16.49 5.45 12.88
C GLY A 435 -17.35 4.49 13.68
N ILE A 436 -16.95 4.16 14.93
CA ILE A 436 -17.80 3.40 15.86
C ILE A 436 -19.07 4.17 16.18
N GLN A 437 -18.97 5.47 16.50
CA GLN A 437 -20.13 6.32 16.74
C GLN A 437 -21.08 6.37 15.55
N GLN A 438 -20.54 6.55 14.34
CA GLN A 438 -21.31 6.50 13.09
C GLN A 438 -22.14 5.21 12.95
N VAL A 439 -21.53 4.06 13.25
CA VAL A 439 -22.20 2.75 13.18
C VAL A 439 -23.27 2.62 14.28
N ILE A 440 -22.98 3.07 15.51
CA ILE A 440 -23.96 3.10 16.62
C ILE A 440 -25.21 3.91 16.22
N GLU A 441 -25.00 5.10 15.68
CA GLU A 441 -26.11 5.98 15.25
C GLU A 441 -26.96 5.34 14.15
N ALA A 442 -26.33 4.69 13.17
CA ALA A 442 -27.04 4.02 12.07
C ALA A 442 -27.89 2.83 12.55
N LEU A 443 -27.39 2.09 13.54
CA LEU A 443 -28.15 0.99 14.16
C LEU A 443 -29.30 1.52 15.02
N LYS A 444 -29.08 2.55 15.85
CA LYS A 444 -30.09 3.15 16.71
C LYS A 444 -31.20 3.88 15.93
N SER A 445 -30.85 4.53 14.83
CA SER A 445 -31.82 5.22 13.96
C SER A 445 -32.61 4.28 13.04
N GLY A 446 -32.27 2.99 12.98
CA GLY A 446 -32.90 2.02 12.09
C GLY A 446 -32.46 2.14 10.62
N LYS A 447 -31.46 2.96 10.31
CA LYS A 447 -30.84 3.03 8.98
C LYS A 447 -30.24 1.66 8.59
N VAL A 448 -29.68 0.95 9.55
CA VAL A 448 -29.29 -0.47 9.45
C VAL A 448 -30.28 -1.28 10.27
N ARG A 449 -31.20 -2.00 9.61
CA ARG A 449 -32.24 -2.75 10.28
C ARG A 449 -31.77 -4.09 10.84
N ASP A 450 -31.00 -4.81 10.03
CA ASP A 450 -30.43 -6.10 10.40
C ASP A 450 -29.00 -6.22 9.84
N TYR A 451 -28.01 -6.04 10.73
CA TYR A 451 -26.61 -6.14 10.34
C TYR A 451 -26.16 -7.55 9.94
N ARG A 452 -26.99 -8.57 10.26
CA ARG A 452 -26.73 -9.99 9.93
C ARG A 452 -27.17 -10.35 8.52
N SER A 453 -27.91 -9.48 7.83
CA SER A 453 -28.35 -9.70 6.46
C SER A 453 -27.16 -10.04 5.55
N ALA A 454 -27.36 -10.97 4.62
CA ALA A 454 -26.36 -11.40 3.66
C ALA A 454 -25.75 -10.23 2.86
N MET A 455 -26.52 -9.19 2.56
CA MET A 455 -26.06 -8.02 1.84
C MET A 455 -24.88 -7.27 2.53
N TYR A 456 -24.68 -7.48 3.82
CA TYR A 456 -23.60 -6.86 4.61
C TYR A 456 -22.37 -7.76 4.81
N SER A 457 -22.37 -8.97 4.26
CA SER A 457 -21.26 -9.92 4.38
C SER A 457 -20.91 -10.52 3.03
N ASN A 458 -19.63 -10.46 2.65
CA ASN A 458 -19.18 -11.07 1.41
C ASN A 458 -19.35 -12.59 1.41
N VAL A 459 -19.05 -13.24 2.53
CA VAL A 459 -19.17 -14.70 2.67
C VAL A 459 -20.62 -15.14 2.57
N LYS A 460 -21.48 -14.57 3.43
CA LYS A 460 -22.91 -14.94 3.44
C LYS A 460 -23.56 -14.70 2.09
N TYR A 461 -23.25 -13.56 1.44
CA TYR A 461 -23.82 -13.24 0.14
C TYR A 461 -23.44 -14.28 -0.92
N LEU A 462 -22.22 -14.79 -0.89
CA LEU A 462 -21.75 -15.81 -1.82
C LEU A 462 -22.24 -17.23 -1.50
N THR A 463 -22.64 -17.50 -0.24
CA THR A 463 -23.05 -18.85 0.20
C THR A 463 -24.56 -18.99 0.36
N GLU A 464 -25.26 -17.91 0.72
CA GLU A 464 -26.71 -17.91 0.91
C GLU A 464 -27.41 -17.55 -0.41
N GLY A 465 -28.18 -18.45 -0.99
CA GLY A 465 -29.03 -18.21 -2.15
C GLY A 465 -28.38 -18.43 -3.52
N ALA A 466 -27.45 -19.38 -3.62
CA ALA A 466 -26.79 -19.76 -4.89
C ALA A 466 -26.05 -18.62 -5.64
N THR A 467 -25.67 -17.55 -4.96
CA THR A 467 -25.06 -16.38 -5.59
C THR A 467 -23.67 -16.70 -6.16
N SER A 468 -22.92 -17.63 -5.54
CA SER A 468 -21.66 -18.12 -6.08
C SER A 468 -21.87 -18.80 -7.43
N ASP A 469 -22.90 -19.66 -7.51
CA ASP A 469 -23.27 -20.32 -8.76
C ASP A 469 -23.82 -19.34 -9.78
N ALA A 470 -24.57 -18.32 -9.37
CA ALA A 470 -25.02 -17.24 -10.25
C ALA A 470 -23.85 -16.46 -10.87
N VAL A 471 -22.80 -16.12 -10.09
CA VAL A 471 -21.59 -15.48 -10.60
C VAL A 471 -20.85 -16.38 -11.60
N LYS A 472 -20.77 -17.69 -11.33
CA LYS A 472 -20.20 -18.67 -12.26
C LYS A 472 -21.06 -18.82 -13.53
N GLN A 473 -22.38 -18.98 -13.35
CA GLN A 473 -23.33 -19.15 -14.45
C GLN A 473 -23.41 -17.91 -15.35
N TYR A 474 -23.27 -16.71 -14.78
CA TYR A 474 -23.27 -15.49 -15.57
C TYR A 474 -22.12 -15.47 -16.57
N TYR A 475 -20.93 -15.85 -16.16
CA TYR A 475 -19.76 -15.95 -17.03
C TYR A 475 -19.88 -17.11 -18.01
N LEU A 476 -20.26 -18.31 -17.56
CA LEU A 476 -20.49 -19.48 -18.42
C LEU A 476 -21.64 -19.25 -19.40
N GLY A 477 -22.68 -18.52 -19.00
CA GLY A 477 -23.79 -18.15 -19.88
C GLY A 477 -23.33 -17.24 -21.03
N TRP A 478 -22.44 -16.30 -20.76
CA TRP A 478 -21.84 -15.45 -21.78
C TRP A 478 -20.98 -16.24 -22.77
N GLU A 479 -20.11 -17.13 -22.30
CA GLU A 479 -19.32 -18.03 -23.18
C GLU A 479 -20.20 -18.88 -24.07
N LYS A 480 -21.25 -19.48 -23.51
CA LYS A 480 -22.21 -20.27 -24.28
C LYS A 480 -22.95 -19.45 -25.34
N SER A 481 -23.36 -18.23 -25.00
CA SER A 481 -24.04 -17.33 -25.94
C SER A 481 -23.15 -16.93 -27.11
N LEU A 482 -21.85 -16.71 -26.87
CA LEU A 482 -20.88 -16.41 -27.93
C LEU A 482 -20.73 -17.61 -28.90
N ILE A 483 -20.63 -18.82 -28.36
CA ILE A 483 -20.54 -20.03 -29.17
C ILE A 483 -21.82 -20.18 -29.98
N GLN A 484 -23.00 -19.99 -29.41
CA GLN A 484 -24.28 -20.12 -30.09
C GLN A 484 -24.45 -19.08 -31.20
N GLN A 485 -24.07 -17.82 -30.97
CA GLN A 485 -24.07 -16.79 -32.02
C GLN A 485 -23.18 -17.16 -33.22
N THR A 486 -22.05 -17.83 -32.97
CA THR A 486 -21.19 -18.31 -34.08
C THR A 486 -21.80 -19.47 -34.89
N TYR A 487 -22.68 -20.27 -34.31
CA TYR A 487 -23.44 -21.28 -35.04
C TYR A 487 -24.58 -20.64 -35.85
N GLU A 488 -25.36 -19.75 -35.27
CA GLU A 488 -26.47 -19.05 -35.94
C GLU A 488 -25.99 -18.23 -37.13
N ALA A 489 -24.85 -17.50 -36.98
CA ALA A 489 -24.25 -16.75 -38.08
C ALA A 489 -23.76 -17.64 -39.24
N LYS A 490 -23.39 -18.90 -38.98
CA LYS A 490 -23.04 -19.86 -40.02
C LYS A 490 -24.28 -20.43 -40.74
N GLU A 491 -25.39 -20.65 -40.04
CA GLU A 491 -26.64 -21.11 -40.64
C GLU A 491 -27.25 -20.02 -41.55
N GLU A 492 -27.21 -18.74 -41.15
CA GLU A 492 -27.65 -17.63 -41.99
C GLU A 492 -26.81 -17.48 -43.27
N GLN A 493 -25.48 -17.67 -43.18
CA GLN A 493 -24.59 -17.63 -44.33
C GLN A 493 -24.71 -18.87 -45.21
N GLY A 494 -25.04 -20.01 -44.63
CA GLY A 494 -25.27 -21.28 -45.37
C GLY A 494 -26.60 -21.31 -46.12
N SER A 495 -27.63 -20.64 -45.62
CA SER A 495 -28.96 -20.55 -46.28
C SER A 495 -28.98 -19.56 -47.44
N ALA A 496 -28.03 -18.60 -47.48
CA ALA A 496 -27.93 -17.61 -48.57
C ALA A 496 -27.24 -18.14 -49.87
N THR A 497 -26.74 -19.36 -49.87
CA THR A 497 -25.94 -19.91 -50.99
C THR A 497 -26.56 -21.11 -51.72
N VAL A 498 -27.88 -21.36 -51.61
CA VAL A 498 -28.54 -22.35 -52.48
C VAL A 498 -29.24 -21.59 -53.62
N PRO A 499 -28.67 -21.57 -54.87
CA PRO A 499 -29.41 -21.10 -56.03
C PRO A 499 -30.49 -22.13 -56.33
N GLN A 500 -31.75 -21.71 -56.39
CA GLN A 500 -32.81 -22.51 -56.94
C GLN A 500 -32.51 -22.76 -58.45
N ALA A 501 -32.26 -24.01 -58.80
CA ALA A 501 -32.16 -24.49 -60.16
C ALA A 501 -33.54 -24.76 -60.74
#